data_13e676f5cf30b693324bda3421daa24e
#
_entry.id   13e676f5cf30b693324bda3421daa24e
#
_cell.length_a   1.000
_cell.length_b   1.000
_cell.length_c   1.000
_cell.angle_alpha   90.00
_cell.angle_beta   90.00
_cell.angle_gamma   90.00
#
_symmetry.space_group_name_H-M   'P 1'
#
loop_
_entity.id
_entity.type
_entity.pdbx_description
1 polymer ?
#
loop_
_entity_poly.entity_id
_entity_poly.type
_entity_poly.pdbx_seq_one_letter_code
_entity_poly.pdbx_strand_id
1 'polypeptide(L)'
;MSPTSQPTIYVWDFFGPNAEGTARHYLRHLEQYWVKSGLEGCEAGLESERAGHHAVWCRTPPAADAAILQLKPKRRRNAAE
;
A
#
# COMPACT_ATOMS: atom_id res chain seq x y z
N MET A 1 -2.71 25.16 8.41
CA MET A 1 -2.17 24.10 7.57
C MET A 1 -3.22 23.06 7.29
N SER A 2 -3.30 22.61 6.05
CA SER A 2 -4.35 21.69 5.68
C SER A 2 -3.98 20.25 6.04
N PRO A 3 -4.87 19.51 6.72
CA PRO A 3 -4.61 18.10 6.99
C PRO A 3 -4.56 17.24 5.73
N THR A 4 -5.06 17.75 4.61
CA THR A 4 -5.06 16.98 3.37
C THR A 4 -3.68 16.83 2.76
N SER A 5 -2.68 17.55 3.28
CA SER A 5 -1.31 17.42 2.78
C SER A 5 -0.57 16.23 3.36
N GLN A 6 -1.16 15.54 4.33
CA GLN A 6 -0.51 14.38 4.94
C GLN A 6 -0.77 13.12 4.14
N PRO A 7 0.26 12.28 4.00
CA PRO A 7 0.07 11.02 3.28
C PRO A 7 -0.77 10.04 4.10
N THR A 8 -1.36 9.08 3.39
CA THR A 8 -2.12 8.00 3.99
C THR A 8 -1.43 6.69 3.69
N ILE A 9 -1.39 5.79 4.65
CA ILE A 9 -0.86 4.45 4.42
C ILE A 9 -2.02 3.52 4.17
N TYR A 10 -2.06 2.94 2.97
CA TYR A 10 -3.06 1.94 2.60
C TYR A 10 -2.45 0.56 2.75
N VAL A 11 -3.26 -0.40 3.15
CA VAL A 11 -2.78 -1.74 3.48
C VAL A 11 -3.68 -2.78 2.81
N TRP A 12 -3.02 -3.77 2.22
CA TRP A 12 -3.68 -4.95 1.64
C TRP A 12 -3.24 -6.16 2.43
N ASP A 13 -4.20 -6.95 2.93
CA ASP A 13 -3.91 -8.11 3.76
C ASP A 13 -4.00 -9.40 2.94
N PHE A 14 -3.07 -10.31 3.20
CA PHE A 14 -3.02 -11.61 2.54
C PHE A 14 -2.92 -12.69 3.60
N PHE A 15 -3.70 -13.75 3.45
CA PHE A 15 -3.81 -14.80 4.44
C PHE A 15 -3.54 -16.16 3.81
N GLY A 16 -3.09 -17.10 4.62
CA GLY A 16 -2.90 -18.48 4.20
C GLY A 16 -1.44 -18.85 4.03
N PRO A 17 -1.17 -20.11 3.65
CA PRO A 17 0.21 -20.61 3.56
C PRO A 17 1.04 -19.94 2.47
N ASN A 18 0.40 -19.37 1.46
CA ASN A 18 1.11 -18.70 0.38
C ASN A 18 1.06 -17.17 0.51
N ALA A 19 0.64 -16.65 1.67
CA ALA A 19 0.43 -15.23 1.85
C ALA A 19 1.69 -14.40 1.56
N GLU A 20 2.85 -14.88 1.98
CA GLU A 20 4.08 -14.12 1.76
C GLU A 20 4.37 -13.97 0.27
N GLY A 21 4.30 -15.05 -0.48
CA GLY A 21 4.55 -15.01 -1.92
C GLY A 21 3.56 -14.14 -2.66
N THR A 22 2.29 -14.23 -2.27
CA THR A 22 1.24 -13.43 -2.87
C THR A 22 1.46 -11.95 -2.58
N ALA A 23 1.83 -11.62 -1.34
CA ALA A 23 2.08 -10.25 -0.95
C ALA A 23 3.27 -9.66 -1.71
N ARG A 24 4.36 -10.43 -1.87
CA ARG A 24 5.52 -9.96 -2.64
C ARG A 24 5.17 -9.70 -4.09
N HIS A 25 4.36 -10.58 -4.66
CA HIS A 25 3.91 -10.42 -6.05
C HIS A 25 3.07 -9.16 -6.19
N TYR A 26 2.17 -8.93 -5.25
CA TYR A 26 1.34 -7.74 -5.26
C TYR A 26 2.19 -6.46 -5.13
N LEU A 27 3.18 -6.48 -4.24
CA LEU A 27 4.07 -5.34 -4.06
C LEU A 27 4.77 -4.97 -5.37
N ARG A 28 5.25 -5.99 -6.10
CA ARG A 28 5.92 -5.75 -7.38
C ARG A 28 4.97 -5.10 -8.37
N HIS A 29 3.74 -5.60 -8.45
CA HIS A 29 2.75 -5.01 -9.35
C HIS A 29 2.38 -3.59 -8.94
N LEU A 30 2.32 -3.32 -7.64
CA LEU A 30 2.03 -2.00 -7.14
C LEU A 30 3.12 -1.01 -7.56
N GLU A 31 4.37 -1.41 -7.44
CA GLU A 31 5.49 -0.55 -7.85
C GLU A 31 5.47 -0.29 -9.35
N GLN A 32 5.16 -1.30 -10.14
CA GLN A 32 5.04 -1.14 -11.58
C GLN A 32 3.89 -0.21 -11.93
N TYR A 33 2.82 -0.29 -11.18
CA TYR A 33 1.66 0.59 -11.38
C TYR A 33 2.04 2.06 -11.17
N TRP A 34 2.83 2.34 -10.13
CA TRP A 34 3.27 3.71 -9.90
C TRP A 34 4.04 4.26 -11.09
N VAL A 35 5.00 3.48 -11.58
CA VAL A 35 5.84 3.92 -12.69
C VAL A 35 5.00 4.13 -13.94
N LYS A 36 4.13 3.19 -14.24
CA LYS A 36 3.29 3.24 -15.42
C LYS A 36 2.32 4.41 -15.38
N SER A 37 1.81 4.72 -14.20
CA SER A 37 0.82 5.78 -14.03
C SER A 37 1.45 7.15 -13.72
N GLY A 38 2.77 7.21 -13.61
CA GLY A 38 3.44 8.46 -13.31
C GLY A 38 3.23 8.99 -11.91
N LEU A 39 2.94 8.09 -10.96
CA LEU A 39 2.75 8.49 -9.57
C LEU A 39 4.09 8.67 -8.88
N GLU A 40 4.24 9.79 -8.17
CA GLU A 40 5.48 10.10 -7.48
C GLU A 40 5.22 10.22 -5.99
N GLY A 41 6.27 9.96 -5.20
CA GLY A 41 6.19 10.11 -3.76
C GLY A 41 5.57 8.95 -3.03
N CYS A 42 5.29 7.85 -3.73
CA CYS A 42 4.75 6.64 -3.10
C CYS A 42 5.89 5.77 -2.58
N GLU A 43 5.66 5.15 -1.44
CA GLU A 43 6.56 4.16 -0.86
C GLU A 43 5.75 2.96 -0.43
N ALA A 44 6.33 1.78 -0.49
CA ALA A 44 5.61 0.58 -0.10
C ALA A 44 6.57 -0.46 0.45
N GLY A 45 6.01 -1.44 1.15
CA GLY A 45 6.79 -2.52 1.69
C GLY A 45 5.90 -3.65 2.17
N LEU A 46 6.55 -4.67 2.73
CA LEU A 46 5.87 -5.83 3.27
C LEU A 46 5.92 -5.80 4.79
N GLU A 47 4.85 -6.27 5.40
CA GLU A 47 4.79 -6.50 6.85
C GLU A 47 4.37 -7.93 7.09
N SER A 48 5.00 -8.57 8.06
CA SER A 48 4.58 -9.88 8.53
C SER A 48 3.83 -9.66 9.85
N GLU A 49 2.52 -9.84 9.83
CA GLU A 49 1.70 -9.62 11.03
C GLU A 49 1.80 -10.81 11.97
N ARG A 50 1.71 -12.01 11.40
CA ARG A 50 1.85 -13.27 12.11
C ARG A 50 1.98 -14.37 11.07
N ALA A 51 2.21 -15.59 11.53
CA ALA A 51 2.29 -16.73 10.62
C ALA A 51 0.99 -16.80 9.81
N GLY A 52 1.14 -16.86 8.49
CA GLY A 52 0.00 -16.94 7.59
C GLY A 52 -0.74 -15.62 7.36
N HIS A 53 -0.22 -14.51 7.89
CA HIS A 53 -0.82 -13.20 7.64
C HIS A 53 0.28 -12.21 7.26
N HIS A 54 0.31 -11.81 6.02
CA HIS A 54 1.25 -10.83 5.51
C HIS A 54 0.47 -9.68 4.90
N ALA A 55 1.08 -8.51 4.89
CA ALA A 55 0.44 -7.32 4.38
C ALA A 55 1.38 -6.52 3.51
N VAL A 56 0.80 -5.83 2.54
CA VAL A 56 1.51 -4.82 1.75
C VAL A 56 0.99 -3.47 2.19
N TRP A 57 1.90 -2.56 2.52
CA TRP A 57 1.52 -1.19 2.85
C TRP A 57 2.03 -0.25 1.79
N CYS A 58 1.30 0.84 1.57
CA CYS A 58 1.69 1.87 0.62
C CYS A 58 1.45 3.23 1.23
N ARG A 59 2.53 3.97 1.44
CA ARG A 59 2.45 5.35 1.89
C ARG A 59 2.17 6.21 0.67
N THR A 60 0.99 6.80 0.64
CA THR A 60 0.43 7.44 -0.55
C THR A 60 0.27 8.93 -0.32
N PRO A 61 0.95 9.79 -1.10
CA PRO A 61 0.73 11.23 -0.99
C PRO A 61 -0.67 11.60 -1.49
N PRO A 62 -1.20 12.75 -1.06
CA PRO A 62 -2.55 13.13 -1.45
C PRO A 62 -2.79 13.16 -2.95
N ALA A 63 -1.77 13.52 -3.72
CA ALA A 63 -1.91 13.59 -5.17
C ALA A 63 -2.15 12.23 -5.83
N ALA A 64 -1.70 11.14 -5.17
CA ALA A 64 -1.86 9.79 -5.70
C ALA A 64 -3.02 9.04 -5.04
N ASP A 65 -3.72 9.68 -4.12
CA ASP A 65 -4.70 9.03 -3.28
C ASP A 65 -5.81 8.34 -4.08
N ALA A 66 -6.39 9.05 -5.03
CA ALA A 66 -7.49 8.50 -5.83
C ALA A 66 -7.05 7.29 -6.64
N ALA A 67 -5.83 7.31 -7.18
CA ALA A 67 -5.32 6.20 -7.96
C ALA A 67 -5.12 4.95 -7.10
N ILE A 68 -4.58 5.12 -5.91
CA ILE A 68 -4.34 4.00 -5.01
C ILE A 68 -5.65 3.44 -4.46
N LEU A 69 -6.63 4.30 -4.20
CA LEU A 69 -7.94 3.85 -3.74
C LEU A 69 -8.64 2.95 -4.75
N GLN A 70 -8.35 3.11 -6.05
CA GLN A 70 -8.93 2.24 -7.06
C GLN A 70 -8.44 0.79 -6.93
N LEU A 71 -7.35 0.58 -6.23
CA LEU A 71 -6.82 -0.76 -5.98
C LEU A 71 -7.50 -1.45 -4.80
N LYS A 72 -8.46 -0.79 -4.18
CA LYS A 72 -9.33 -1.34 -3.13
C LYS A 72 -8.55 -1.87 -1.93
N PRO A 73 -7.80 -1.00 -1.26
CA PRO A 73 -7.08 -1.43 -0.05
C PRO A 73 -8.05 -1.90 1.03
N LYS A 74 -7.58 -2.82 1.86
CA LYS A 74 -8.40 -3.40 2.93
C LYS A 74 -8.46 -2.51 4.15
N ARG A 75 -7.36 -1.80 4.43
CA ARG A 75 -7.25 -0.94 5.61
C ARG A 75 -6.50 0.31 5.24
N ARG A 76 -6.59 1.31 6.09
CA ARG A 76 -5.73 2.48 5.94
C ARG A 76 -5.29 2.97 7.32
N ARG A 77 -4.12 3.60 7.34
CA ARG A 77 -3.56 4.19 8.55
C ARG A 77 -3.12 5.61 8.24
N ASN A 78 -3.17 6.46 9.26
CA ASN A 78 -2.64 7.79 9.13
C ASN A 78 -1.11 7.71 9.22
N ALA A 79 -0.41 8.24 8.22
CA ALA A 79 1.05 8.17 8.18
C ALA A 79 1.71 8.98 9.30
N ALA A 80 0.97 9.90 9.90
CA ALA A 80 1.50 10.70 11.00
C ALA A 80 1.53 9.97 12.33
N GLU A 81 0.89 8.82 12.42
CA GLU A 81 0.87 8.03 13.67
C GLU A 81 2.14 7.21 13.88
#